data_f8d8202c7e3831a8df991f60012b0f8e
#
_entry.id   f8d8202c7e3831a8df991f60012b0f8e
#
_cell.length_a   1.000
_cell.length_b   1.000
_cell.length_c   1.000
_cell.angle_alpha   90.00
_cell.angle_beta   90.00
_cell.angle_gamma   90.00
#
_symmetry.space_group_name_H-M   'P 1'
#
loop_
_entity.id
_entity.type
_entity.pdbx_description
1 polymer ?
#
loop_
_entity_poly.entity_id
_entity_poly.type
_entity_poly.pdbx_seq_one_letter_code
_entity_poly.pdbx_strand_id
1 'polypeptide(L)'
;GGNVYDGRTNLSPEVNSNGLERPLLMAALQPQPRRVLMVGLSIGTWLALVNEFPGVEQVDVVEINPGYLQAAQAYPAQASALQDPRVNVVVDDARRWLRQHPGKQYDLVIMNTTWHWRANISLLLSTEFLQLMQSHMAPGAVLSFNATGSADAFYTASKVFAHAYRYVNFV
;
A
#
# COMPACT_ATOMS: atom_id res chain seq x y z
N GLY A 1 -10.82 3.58 -18.70
CA GLY A 1 -9.60 4.26 -18.82
C GLY A 1 -8.49 3.47 -18.21
N GLY A 2 -7.85 2.70 -19.06
CA GLY A 2 -6.78 1.86 -18.65
C GLY A 2 -5.68 2.63 -17.95
N ASN A 3 -5.12 2.08 -17.00
CA ASN A 3 -4.25 2.71 -16.30
C ASN A 3 -2.87 2.46 -16.63
N VAL A 4 -2.31 3.34 -17.42
CA VAL A 4 -0.91 3.51 -17.77
C VAL A 4 0.02 3.45 -16.58
N TYR A 5 -0.52 3.70 -15.39
CA TYR A 5 0.26 3.75 -14.16
C TYR A 5 0.55 2.39 -13.54
N ASP A 6 -0.20 1.37 -13.95
CA ASP A 6 -0.27 0.13 -13.20
C ASP A 6 0.24 -1.08 -13.97
N GLY A 7 0.69 -0.86 -15.18
CA GLY A 7 1.10 -1.93 -16.09
C GLY A 7 2.51 -2.48 -15.89
N ARG A 8 3.21 -2.11 -14.82
CA ARG A 8 4.62 -2.47 -14.68
C ARG A 8 4.77 -3.67 -13.76
N THR A 9 5.16 -4.78 -14.35
CA THR A 9 5.27 -6.08 -13.68
C THR A 9 6.69 -6.50 -13.34
N ASN A 10 7.68 -5.68 -13.72
CA ASN A 10 9.09 -6.00 -13.51
C ASN A 10 9.47 -5.88 -12.03
N LEU A 11 10.09 -6.92 -11.51
CA LEU A 11 10.58 -7.02 -10.12
C LEU A 11 12.07 -6.70 -9.99
N SER A 12 12.78 -6.36 -11.09
CA SER A 12 14.19 -6.01 -11.02
C SER A 12 14.39 -4.63 -10.41
N PRO A 13 15.13 -4.51 -9.29
CA PRO A 13 15.50 -3.22 -8.72
C PRO A 13 16.37 -2.37 -9.65
N GLU A 14 17.14 -3.01 -10.54
CA GLU A 14 17.99 -2.33 -11.51
C GLU A 14 17.18 -1.58 -12.57
N VAL A 15 16.09 -2.18 -13.03
CA VAL A 15 15.18 -1.55 -13.99
C VAL A 15 14.26 -0.55 -13.30
N ASN A 16 13.85 -0.86 -12.09
CA ASN A 16 13.01 -0.06 -11.20
C ASN A 16 11.85 0.69 -11.89
N SER A 17 11.18 0.02 -12.81
CA SER A 17 10.14 0.66 -13.61
C SER A 17 8.81 0.88 -12.87
N ASN A 18 8.70 0.41 -11.62
CA ASN A 18 7.48 0.48 -10.82
C ASN A 18 7.70 1.09 -9.42
N GLY A 19 8.78 1.84 -9.22
CA GLY A 19 9.08 2.49 -7.95
C GLY A 19 9.28 1.49 -6.81
N LEU A 20 10.03 0.43 -7.07
CA LEU A 20 10.30 -0.66 -6.11
C LEU A 20 11.09 -0.18 -4.90
N GLU A 21 11.81 0.94 -5.02
CA GLU A 21 12.52 1.58 -3.92
C GLU A 21 11.56 1.96 -2.77
N ARG A 22 10.29 2.23 -3.05
CA ARG A 22 9.31 2.61 -2.03
C ARG A 22 8.94 1.45 -1.09
N PRO A 23 8.48 0.28 -1.56
CA PRO A 23 8.29 -0.85 -0.66
C PRO A 23 9.62 -1.35 -0.06
N LEU A 24 10.75 -1.29 -0.78
CA LEU A 24 12.05 -1.68 -0.23
C LEU A 24 12.49 -0.76 0.91
N LEU A 25 12.23 0.54 0.82
CA LEU A 25 12.46 1.47 1.93
C LEU A 25 11.63 1.08 3.16
N MET A 26 10.41 0.58 2.97
CA MET A 26 9.58 0.14 4.08
C MET A 26 10.18 -1.07 4.79
N ALA A 27 10.80 -1.99 4.07
CA ALA A 27 11.54 -3.10 4.67
C ALA A 27 12.71 -2.63 5.54
N ALA A 28 13.33 -1.50 5.20
CA ALA A 28 14.40 -0.90 6.02
C ALA A 28 13.85 -0.18 7.26
N LEU A 29 12.70 0.49 7.16
CA LEU A 29 12.08 1.24 8.26
C LEU A 29 11.31 0.35 9.23
N GLN A 30 10.77 -0.77 8.76
CA GLN A 30 10.09 -1.79 9.54
C GLN A 30 10.63 -3.17 9.15
N PRO A 31 11.77 -3.60 9.73
CA PRO A 31 12.52 -4.76 9.23
C PRO A 31 11.81 -6.12 9.43
N GLN A 32 10.88 -6.20 10.37
CA GLN A 32 10.17 -7.45 10.71
C GLN A 32 8.66 -7.21 10.90
N PRO A 33 7.96 -6.74 9.86
CA PRO A 33 6.52 -6.55 9.96
C PRO A 33 5.84 -7.92 9.94
N ARG A 34 5.02 -8.21 10.94
CA ARG A 34 4.26 -9.48 10.98
C ARG A 34 2.94 -9.36 10.23
N ARG A 35 2.24 -8.24 10.40
CA ARG A 35 0.95 -7.97 9.79
C ARG A 35 1.03 -6.73 8.93
N VAL A 36 0.76 -6.90 7.66
CA VAL A 36 0.84 -5.83 6.66
C VAL A 36 -0.54 -5.54 6.08
N LEU A 37 -0.87 -4.27 5.96
CA LEU A 37 -2.00 -3.81 5.17
C LEU A 37 -1.52 -3.15 3.89
N MET A 38 -2.05 -3.58 2.77
CA MET A 38 -1.87 -2.88 1.49
C MET A 38 -3.20 -2.28 1.05
N VAL A 39 -3.23 -0.97 0.85
CA VAL A 39 -4.36 -0.25 0.26
C VAL A 39 -4.04 0.04 -1.21
N GLY A 40 -4.71 -0.69 -2.09
CA GLY A 40 -4.46 -0.73 -3.52
C GLY A 40 -3.45 -1.82 -3.90
N LEU A 41 -3.91 -2.74 -4.76
CA LEU A 41 -3.10 -3.83 -5.30
C LEU A 41 -2.30 -3.38 -6.53
N SER A 42 -2.93 -2.54 -7.38
CA SER A 42 -2.41 -2.32 -8.73
C SER A 42 -2.24 -3.66 -9.45
N ILE A 43 -1.14 -3.87 -10.17
CA ILE A 43 -0.86 -5.15 -10.83
C ILE A 43 -0.22 -6.21 -9.89
N GLY A 44 -0.02 -5.91 -8.60
CA GLY A 44 0.48 -6.87 -7.62
C GLY A 44 2.01 -6.95 -7.49
N THR A 45 2.75 -6.11 -8.18
CA THR A 45 4.24 -6.14 -8.12
C THR A 45 4.76 -5.83 -6.71
N TRP A 46 4.16 -4.85 -6.02
CA TRP A 46 4.55 -4.55 -4.65
C TRP A 46 4.15 -5.65 -3.66
N LEU A 47 3.02 -6.31 -3.90
CA LEU A 47 2.61 -7.46 -3.10
C LEU A 47 3.66 -8.59 -3.19
N ALA A 48 4.13 -8.88 -4.41
CA ALA A 48 5.17 -9.89 -4.61
C ALA A 48 6.45 -9.57 -3.82
N LEU A 49 6.83 -8.29 -3.70
CA LEU A 49 7.96 -7.89 -2.85
C LEU A 49 7.65 -7.99 -1.36
N VAL A 50 6.48 -7.54 -0.93
CA VAL A 50 6.07 -7.55 0.49
C VAL A 50 6.00 -8.97 1.04
N ASN A 51 5.58 -9.95 0.23
CA ASN A 51 5.57 -11.35 0.64
C ASN A 51 6.96 -11.91 0.98
N GLU A 52 8.02 -11.31 0.43
CA GLU A 52 9.41 -11.67 0.70
C GLU A 52 10.01 -10.95 1.92
N PHE A 53 9.27 -10.04 2.57
CA PHE A 53 9.77 -9.35 3.74
C PHE A 53 9.94 -10.33 4.92
N PRO A 54 11.08 -10.27 5.63
CA PRO A 54 11.29 -11.13 6.79
C PRO A 54 10.20 -10.92 7.86
N GLY A 55 9.67 -12.01 8.39
CA GLY A 55 8.72 -11.98 9.50
C GLY A 55 7.26 -11.79 9.09
N VAL A 56 6.94 -11.54 7.82
CA VAL A 56 5.55 -11.39 7.38
C VAL A 56 4.76 -12.69 7.58
N GLU A 57 3.70 -12.59 8.38
CA GLU A 57 2.79 -13.68 8.70
C GLU A 57 1.42 -13.52 8.03
N GLN A 58 1.01 -12.28 7.80
CA GLN A 58 -0.27 -11.95 7.17
C GLN A 58 -0.17 -10.66 6.36
N VAL A 59 -0.75 -10.68 5.16
CA VAL A 59 -0.95 -9.50 4.32
C VAL A 59 -2.43 -9.38 3.97
N ASP A 60 -3.08 -8.33 4.45
CA ASP A 60 -4.41 -7.96 3.95
C ASP A 60 -4.24 -6.95 2.81
N VAL A 61 -4.82 -7.24 1.67
CA VAL A 61 -4.84 -6.36 0.49
C VAL A 61 -6.26 -5.91 0.23
N VAL A 62 -6.51 -4.61 0.27
CA VAL A 62 -7.82 -4.04 -0.03
C VAL A 62 -7.72 -3.27 -1.35
N GLU A 63 -8.36 -3.81 -2.38
CA GLU A 63 -8.36 -3.26 -3.73
C GLU A 63 -9.80 -2.93 -4.17
N ILE A 64 -10.03 -1.71 -4.63
CA ILE A 64 -11.38 -1.27 -5.01
C ILE A 64 -11.79 -1.76 -6.41
N ASN A 65 -10.82 -2.07 -7.27
CA ASN A 65 -11.07 -2.48 -8.65
C ASN A 65 -10.80 -3.97 -8.87
N PRO A 66 -11.83 -4.81 -9.02
CA PRO A 66 -11.65 -6.24 -9.23
C PRO A 66 -10.87 -6.60 -10.49
N GLY A 67 -10.82 -5.70 -11.47
CA GLY A 67 -10.08 -5.91 -12.71
C GLY A 67 -8.57 -6.06 -12.50
N TYR A 68 -8.02 -5.48 -11.44
CA TYR A 68 -6.60 -5.66 -11.12
C TYR A 68 -6.26 -7.06 -10.66
N LEU A 69 -7.16 -7.73 -9.95
CA LEU A 69 -6.96 -9.12 -9.57
C LEU A 69 -6.88 -10.02 -10.80
N GLN A 70 -7.78 -9.80 -11.77
CA GLN A 70 -7.77 -10.55 -13.02
C GLN A 70 -6.50 -10.27 -13.83
N ALA A 71 -6.10 -9.00 -13.92
CA ALA A 71 -4.90 -8.62 -14.65
C ALA A 71 -3.63 -9.20 -14.02
N ALA A 72 -3.52 -9.19 -12.71
CA ALA A 72 -2.35 -9.72 -11.98
C ALA A 72 -2.18 -11.23 -12.20
N GLN A 73 -3.26 -11.97 -12.36
CA GLN A 73 -3.21 -13.42 -12.63
C GLN A 73 -2.55 -13.78 -13.98
N ALA A 74 -2.46 -12.84 -14.90
CA ALA A 74 -1.79 -13.05 -16.18
C ALA A 74 -0.25 -13.08 -16.08
N TYR A 75 0.31 -12.67 -14.93
CA TYR A 75 1.75 -12.57 -14.71
C TYR A 75 2.19 -13.54 -13.62
N PRO A 76 3.17 -14.44 -13.89
CA PRO A 76 3.49 -15.55 -12.99
C PRO A 76 3.87 -15.13 -11.57
N ALA A 77 4.72 -14.12 -11.41
CA ALA A 77 5.16 -13.65 -10.09
C ALA A 77 4.01 -13.03 -9.28
N GLN A 78 3.16 -12.22 -9.93
CA GLN A 78 2.01 -11.59 -9.31
C GLN A 78 0.92 -12.61 -8.98
N ALA A 79 0.69 -13.57 -9.88
CA ALA A 79 -0.23 -14.66 -9.64
C ALA A 79 0.19 -15.51 -8.44
N SER A 80 1.48 -15.85 -8.35
CA SER A 80 2.05 -16.56 -7.21
C SER A 80 1.88 -15.77 -5.91
N ALA A 81 2.13 -14.47 -5.94
CA ALA A 81 1.95 -13.62 -4.78
C ALA A 81 0.50 -13.57 -4.27
N LEU A 82 -0.47 -13.56 -5.18
CA LEU A 82 -1.89 -13.61 -4.84
C LEU A 82 -2.33 -14.96 -4.25
N GLN A 83 -1.62 -16.04 -4.57
CA GLN A 83 -1.91 -17.41 -4.08
C GLN A 83 -1.17 -17.73 -2.78
N ASP A 84 -0.31 -16.87 -2.29
CA ASP A 84 0.38 -17.06 -1.02
C ASP A 84 -0.66 -17.23 0.11
N PRO A 85 -0.58 -18.29 0.93
CA PRO A 85 -1.56 -18.53 1.99
C PRO A 85 -1.61 -17.45 3.08
N ARG A 86 -0.59 -16.60 3.16
CA ARG A 86 -0.54 -15.45 4.07
C ARG A 86 -1.33 -14.26 3.56
N VAL A 87 -1.71 -14.25 2.27
CA VAL A 87 -2.35 -13.13 1.60
C VAL A 87 -3.85 -13.29 1.58
N ASN A 88 -4.54 -12.28 2.09
CA ASN A 88 -5.99 -12.13 2.00
C ASN A 88 -6.32 -10.92 1.13
N VAL A 89 -6.87 -11.16 -0.06
CA VAL A 89 -7.28 -10.10 -0.98
C VAL A 89 -8.77 -9.84 -0.89
N VAL A 90 -9.13 -8.59 -0.64
CA VAL A 90 -10.52 -8.16 -0.51
C VAL A 90 -10.81 -7.07 -1.55
N VAL A 91 -11.89 -7.27 -2.31
CA VAL A 91 -12.41 -6.25 -3.23
C VAL A 91 -13.38 -5.35 -2.47
N ASP A 92 -12.89 -4.21 -1.99
CA ASP A 92 -13.68 -3.28 -1.18
C ASP A 92 -13.08 -1.86 -1.19
N ASP A 93 -13.85 -0.89 -0.68
CA ASP A 93 -13.35 0.42 -0.27
C ASP A 93 -12.62 0.28 1.08
N ALA A 94 -11.35 0.69 1.14
CA ALA A 94 -10.52 0.55 2.34
C ALA A 94 -11.12 1.23 3.58
N ARG A 95 -11.84 2.35 3.41
CA ARG A 95 -12.52 3.06 4.52
C ARG A 95 -13.65 2.21 5.11
N ARG A 96 -14.41 1.54 4.23
CA ARG A 96 -15.49 0.64 4.64
C ARG A 96 -14.91 -0.60 5.32
N TRP A 97 -13.94 -1.22 4.70
CA TRP A 97 -13.32 -2.42 5.19
C TRP A 97 -12.69 -2.23 6.59
N LEU A 98 -11.93 -1.17 6.80
CA LEU A 98 -11.33 -0.86 8.10
C LEU A 98 -12.40 -0.65 9.18
N ARG A 99 -13.46 0.11 8.90
CA ARG A 99 -14.56 0.32 9.86
C ARG A 99 -15.27 -0.97 10.26
N GLN A 100 -15.33 -1.95 9.37
CA GLN A 100 -15.94 -3.26 9.62
C GLN A 100 -15.02 -4.21 10.41
N HIS A 101 -13.72 -3.89 10.51
CA HIS A 101 -12.72 -4.72 11.15
C HIS A 101 -11.93 -3.97 12.24
N PRO A 102 -12.59 -3.37 13.24
CA PRO A 102 -11.95 -2.45 14.20
C PRO A 102 -10.88 -3.10 15.07
N GLY A 103 -10.86 -4.44 15.16
CA GLY A 103 -9.85 -5.18 15.94
C GLY A 103 -8.57 -5.51 15.18
N LYS A 104 -8.49 -5.25 13.88
CA LYS A 104 -7.27 -5.51 13.11
C LYS A 104 -6.22 -4.44 13.37
N GLN A 105 -4.99 -4.89 13.63
CA GLN A 105 -3.82 -4.05 13.87
C GLN A 105 -2.69 -4.45 12.94
N TYR A 106 -1.96 -3.49 12.38
CA TYR A 106 -0.90 -3.70 11.40
C TYR A 106 0.41 -3.08 11.86
N ASP A 107 1.51 -3.76 11.58
CA ASP A 107 2.87 -3.29 11.85
C ASP A 107 3.39 -2.41 10.70
N LEU A 108 2.88 -2.67 9.50
CA LEU A 108 3.22 -1.92 8.29
C LEU A 108 1.95 -1.68 7.46
N VAL A 109 1.78 -0.45 7.02
CA VAL A 109 0.73 -0.07 6.07
C VAL A 109 1.36 0.54 4.83
N ILE A 110 1.02 0.01 3.65
CA ILE A 110 1.48 0.52 2.36
C ILE A 110 0.26 0.94 1.54
N MET A 111 0.14 2.23 1.26
CA MET A 111 -0.90 2.76 0.41
C MET A 111 -0.36 3.01 -1.00
N ASN A 112 -0.57 2.04 -1.88
CA ASN A 112 -0.24 2.17 -3.30
C ASN A 112 -1.41 2.82 -4.04
N THR A 113 -1.66 4.09 -3.74
CA THR A 113 -2.76 4.85 -4.31
C THR A 113 -2.31 5.67 -5.51
N THR A 114 -3.26 6.04 -6.37
CA THR A 114 -3.03 6.86 -7.55
C THR A 114 -2.90 8.37 -7.21
N TRP A 115 -2.85 9.22 -8.22
CA TRP A 115 -2.62 10.66 -8.09
C TRP A 115 -3.74 11.38 -7.32
N HIS A 116 -3.38 12.36 -6.47
CA HIS A 116 -4.31 13.11 -5.61
C HIS A 116 -5.46 13.81 -6.39
N TRP A 117 -5.23 14.19 -7.63
CA TRP A 117 -6.24 14.82 -8.49
C TRP A 117 -7.22 13.82 -9.15
N ARG A 118 -7.03 12.52 -8.97
CA ARG A 118 -7.99 11.52 -9.43
C ARG A 118 -9.25 11.52 -8.56
N ALA A 119 -10.38 11.15 -9.17
CA ALA A 119 -11.65 11.11 -8.48
C ALA A 119 -11.58 10.24 -7.20
N ASN A 120 -12.09 10.79 -6.11
CA ASN A 120 -12.20 10.16 -4.79
C ASN A 120 -10.88 9.85 -4.06
N ILE A 121 -9.70 10.14 -4.61
CA ILE A 121 -8.42 9.89 -3.94
C ILE A 121 -8.24 10.82 -2.73
N SER A 122 -8.74 12.03 -2.79
CA SER A 122 -8.75 12.97 -1.66
C SER A 122 -9.39 12.36 -0.39
N LEU A 123 -10.31 11.43 -0.55
CA LEU A 123 -10.93 10.73 0.58
C LEU A 123 -9.95 9.82 1.34
N LEU A 124 -8.92 9.29 0.66
CA LEU A 124 -7.85 8.50 1.28
C LEU A 124 -6.70 9.35 1.81
N LEU A 125 -6.70 10.64 1.51
CA LEU A 125 -5.71 11.61 1.97
C LEU A 125 -6.30 12.57 3.02
N SER A 126 -7.54 12.35 3.44
CA SER A 126 -8.22 13.17 4.44
C SER A 126 -7.75 12.87 5.86
N THR A 127 -7.90 13.83 6.73
CA THR A 127 -7.62 13.68 8.17
C THR A 127 -8.38 12.50 8.76
N GLU A 128 -9.67 12.36 8.42
CA GLU A 128 -10.53 11.30 8.93
C GLU A 128 -10.07 9.91 8.52
N PHE A 129 -9.61 9.77 7.28
CA PHE A 129 -9.07 8.48 6.84
C PHE A 129 -7.72 8.17 7.50
N LEU A 130 -6.84 9.15 7.60
CA LEU A 130 -5.55 8.97 8.26
C LEU A 130 -5.70 8.66 9.76
N GLN A 131 -6.68 9.26 10.44
CA GLN A 131 -7.03 8.92 11.82
C GLN A 131 -7.61 7.50 11.94
N LEU A 132 -8.49 7.11 11.01
CA LEU A 132 -8.97 5.73 10.93
C LEU A 132 -7.79 4.77 10.71
N MET A 133 -6.89 5.09 9.81
CA MET A 133 -5.69 4.28 9.58
C MET A 133 -4.82 4.18 10.83
N GLN A 134 -4.58 5.30 11.52
CA GLN A 134 -3.82 5.34 12.77
C GLN A 134 -4.42 4.41 13.83
N SER A 135 -5.75 4.34 13.93
CA SER A 135 -6.41 3.43 14.87
C SER A 135 -6.21 1.93 14.56
N HIS A 136 -5.76 1.62 13.35
CA HIS A 136 -5.39 0.26 12.91
C HIS A 136 -3.87 0.01 12.88
N MET A 137 -3.08 0.92 13.38
CA MET A 137 -1.63 0.76 13.46
C MET A 137 -1.22 0.27 14.84
N ALA A 138 -0.43 -0.79 14.90
CA ALA A 138 0.19 -1.28 16.12
C ALA A 138 1.21 -0.25 16.67
N PRO A 139 1.58 -0.31 17.96
CA PRO A 139 2.66 0.53 18.47
C PRO A 139 3.95 0.35 17.67
N GLY A 140 4.54 1.45 17.22
CA GLY A 140 5.75 1.44 16.39
C GLY A 140 5.52 1.11 14.91
N ALA A 141 4.28 0.99 14.47
CA ALA A 141 3.96 0.72 13.07
C ALA A 141 4.36 1.88 12.15
N VAL A 142 4.62 1.53 10.91
CA VAL A 142 4.97 2.48 9.84
C VAL A 142 3.86 2.54 8.81
N LEU A 143 3.47 3.75 8.41
CA LEU A 143 2.59 4.01 7.27
C LEU A 143 3.38 4.67 6.14
N SER A 144 3.35 4.06 4.97
CA SER A 144 3.80 4.66 3.71
C SER A 144 2.60 4.97 2.82
N PHE A 145 2.49 6.21 2.36
CA PHE A 145 1.45 6.60 1.42
C PHE A 145 2.00 7.51 0.33
N ASN A 146 1.39 7.43 -0.84
CA ASN A 146 1.77 8.26 -1.97
C ASN A 146 1.07 9.63 -1.88
N ALA A 147 1.80 10.65 -1.50
CA ALA A 147 1.30 12.03 -1.49
C ALA A 147 1.24 12.66 -2.90
N THR A 148 1.78 11.99 -3.91
CA THR A 148 1.74 12.39 -5.33
C THR A 148 2.18 13.83 -5.59
N GLY A 149 3.17 14.31 -4.82
CA GLY A 149 3.65 15.69 -4.91
C GLY A 149 2.76 16.75 -4.24
N SER A 150 1.66 16.36 -3.62
CA SER A 150 0.77 17.29 -2.90
C SER A 150 1.38 17.69 -1.55
N ALA A 151 1.65 18.97 -1.37
CA ALA A 151 2.06 19.53 -0.08
C ALA A 151 0.93 19.42 0.97
N ASP A 152 -0.32 19.55 0.53
CA ASP A 152 -1.49 19.46 1.40
C ASP A 152 -1.68 18.05 1.96
N ALA A 153 -1.44 17.02 1.14
CA ALA A 153 -1.50 15.63 1.60
C ALA A 153 -0.44 15.35 2.67
N PHE A 154 0.78 15.85 2.49
CA PHE A 154 1.84 15.75 3.50
C PHE A 154 1.48 16.54 4.78
N TYR A 155 0.99 17.76 4.62
CA TYR A 155 0.57 18.60 5.75
C TYR A 155 -0.56 17.90 6.54
N THR A 156 -1.55 17.31 5.86
CA THR A 156 -2.64 16.56 6.49
C THR A 156 -2.09 15.41 7.33
N ALA A 157 -1.15 14.63 6.80
CA ALA A 157 -0.52 13.55 7.55
C ALA A 157 0.24 14.08 8.80
N SER A 158 0.93 15.20 8.69
CA SER A 158 1.66 15.80 9.81
C SER A 158 0.75 16.31 10.95
N LYS A 159 -0.55 16.44 10.71
CA LYS A 159 -1.55 16.77 11.74
C LYS A 159 -2.06 15.54 12.49
N VAL A 160 -1.91 14.35 11.88
CA VAL A 160 -2.39 13.09 12.45
C VAL A 160 -1.25 12.31 13.13
N PHE A 161 -0.09 12.26 12.48
CA PHE A 161 1.04 11.49 12.96
C PHE A 161 2.09 12.39 13.63
N ALA A 162 2.58 11.97 14.79
CA ALA A 162 3.62 12.71 15.52
C ALA A 162 4.92 12.82 14.73
N HIS A 163 5.19 11.83 13.89
CA HIS A 163 6.37 11.80 13.02
C HIS A 163 5.93 11.57 11.58
N ALA A 164 6.18 12.54 10.71
CA ALA A 164 5.91 12.48 9.29
C ALA A 164 7.16 12.88 8.51
N TYR A 165 7.61 12.01 7.62
CA TYR A 165 8.79 12.23 6.80
C TYR A 165 8.42 12.23 5.32
N ARG A 166 9.01 13.15 4.58
CA ARG A 166 8.84 13.19 3.13
C ARG A 166 10.01 12.47 2.47
N TYR A 167 9.68 11.40 1.77
CA TYR A 167 10.61 10.78 0.85
C TYR A 167 10.42 11.38 -0.54
N VAL A 168 11.50 11.87 -1.13
CA VAL A 168 11.51 12.41 -2.49
C VAL A 168 12.48 11.58 -3.30
N ASN A 169 11.96 10.94 -4.33
CA ASN A 169 12.75 10.22 -5.29
C ASN A 169 13.18 11.20 -6.39
N PHE A 170 14.47 11.37 -6.58
CA PHE A 170 15.03 12.06 -7.73
C PHE A 170 15.45 11.01 -8.74
N VAL A 171 14.66 10.84 -9.76
CA VAL A 171 14.97 10.02 -10.92
C VAL A 171 15.44 10.94 -12.05
#